data_c504e6a5e868119e6e81ab57119d7dba
#
_entry.id   c504e6a5e868119e6e81ab57119d7dba
#
_cell.length_a   1.000
_cell.length_b   1.000
_cell.length_c   1.000
_cell.angle_alpha   90.00
_cell.angle_beta   90.00
_cell.angle_gamma   90.00
#
_symmetry.space_group_name_H-M   'P 1'
#
loop_
_entity.id
_entity.type
_entity.pdbx_description
1 polymer ?
#
loop_
_entity_poly.entity_id
_entity_poly.type
_entity_poly.pdbx_seq_one_letter_code
_entity_poly.pdbx_strand_id
1 'polypeptide(L)'
;MKLENEDALDHYIICRKCHTLHEEIPIHDGTKACCSECGAVLYRYDGKLAEHGLALSISGFILFILANAFPLVKIEILGHEQFITIPKTFIGLFEGGFYLVGLICTFLIFVFPLMVFLSYSVLFALLHMKKKEKIIKELLILLSYIMPWSMSDIFFVSILVALIKLIGYAQIHIGVSFWALIGFVVLELYITKNLHIYELWMLKKRIFQRENNDRG
;
A
#
# COMPACT_ATOMS: atom_id res chain seq x y z
N MET A 1 30.19 -16.03 -16.11
CA MET A 1 30.51 -14.95 -15.20
C MET A 1 30.29 -15.46 -13.79
N LYS A 2 31.33 -15.83 -13.05
CA LYS A 2 31.21 -16.23 -11.63
C LYS A 2 31.06 -14.95 -10.82
N LEU A 3 29.93 -14.79 -10.17
CA LEU A 3 29.68 -13.70 -9.22
C LEU A 3 30.48 -14.04 -7.94
N GLU A 4 31.56 -13.33 -7.71
CA GLU A 4 32.47 -13.55 -6.55
C GLU A 4 31.90 -13.03 -5.23
N ASN A 5 30.84 -12.19 -5.25
CA ASN A 5 30.20 -11.65 -4.05
C ASN A 5 28.74 -11.31 -4.33
N GLU A 6 27.83 -11.70 -3.42
CA GLU A 6 26.41 -11.30 -3.46
C GLU A 6 26.26 -9.76 -3.36
N ASP A 7 27.18 -9.07 -2.68
CA ASP A 7 27.21 -7.61 -2.54
C ASP A 7 27.48 -6.89 -3.89
N ALA A 8 28.08 -7.55 -4.88
CA ALA A 8 28.29 -6.96 -6.20
C ALA A 8 26.99 -6.79 -6.99
N LEU A 9 25.96 -7.57 -6.70
CA LEU A 9 24.64 -7.47 -7.34
C LEU A 9 23.87 -6.21 -6.89
N ASP A 10 24.16 -5.71 -5.71
CA ASP A 10 23.50 -4.52 -5.13
C ASP A 10 23.78 -3.23 -5.88
N HIS A 11 24.77 -3.25 -6.81
CA HIS A 11 25.12 -2.11 -7.67
C HIS A 11 24.48 -2.13 -9.06
N TYR A 12 23.71 -3.19 -9.37
CA TYR A 12 23.10 -3.33 -10.68
C TYR A 12 21.57 -3.29 -10.62
N ILE A 13 20.97 -2.64 -11.59
CA ILE A 13 19.52 -2.47 -11.72
C ILE A 13 19.05 -2.99 -13.07
N ILE A 14 18.03 -3.82 -13.07
CA ILE A 14 17.40 -4.32 -14.29
C ILE A 14 16.20 -3.44 -14.65
N CYS A 15 16.20 -2.91 -15.87
CA CYS A 15 15.06 -2.16 -16.38
C CYS A 15 13.82 -3.06 -16.50
N ARG A 16 12.71 -2.70 -15.86
CA ARG A 16 11.47 -3.49 -15.89
C ARG A 16 10.80 -3.54 -17.27
N LYS A 17 11.14 -2.58 -18.17
CA LYS A 17 10.50 -2.46 -19.48
C LYS A 17 11.26 -3.18 -20.59
N CYS A 18 12.59 -3.06 -20.62
CA CYS A 18 13.44 -3.65 -21.66
C CYS A 18 14.42 -4.70 -21.14
N HIS A 19 14.43 -4.97 -19.84
CA HIS A 19 15.31 -5.92 -19.15
C HIS A 19 16.81 -5.67 -19.29
N THR A 20 17.22 -4.49 -19.75
CA THR A 20 18.62 -4.10 -19.81
C THR A 20 19.18 -3.88 -18.42
N LEU A 21 20.40 -4.35 -18.18
CA LEU A 21 21.14 -4.16 -16.94
C LEU A 21 21.81 -2.81 -16.93
N HIS A 22 21.65 -2.04 -15.85
CA HIS A 22 22.27 -0.75 -15.63
C HIS A 22 23.04 -0.76 -14.31
N GLU A 23 24.14 0.00 -14.27
CA GLU A 23 24.85 0.26 -13.04
C GLU A 23 24.17 1.38 -12.25
N GLU A 24 24.13 1.25 -10.92
CA GLU A 24 23.55 2.26 -10.03
C GLU A 24 24.43 3.52 -10.05
N ILE A 25 23.87 4.65 -10.50
CA ILE A 25 24.54 5.94 -10.51
C ILE A 25 24.02 6.78 -9.35
N PRO A 26 24.89 7.41 -8.53
CA PRO A 26 24.45 8.33 -7.49
C PRO A 26 23.77 9.56 -8.12
N ILE A 27 22.50 9.76 -7.81
CA ILE A 27 21.71 10.89 -8.30
C ILE A 27 21.46 11.91 -7.20
N HIS A 28 21.29 13.18 -7.57
CA HIS A 28 20.98 14.28 -6.68
C HIS A 28 19.48 14.30 -6.34
N ASP A 29 19.13 15.07 -5.27
CA ASP A 29 17.75 15.22 -4.85
C ASP A 29 16.87 15.83 -5.97
N GLY A 30 15.68 15.28 -6.16
CA GLY A 30 14.75 15.68 -7.22
C GLY A 30 15.06 15.16 -8.61
N THR A 31 16.14 14.39 -8.82
CA THR A 31 16.51 13.84 -10.13
C THR A 31 16.02 12.41 -10.34
N LYS A 32 15.93 11.99 -11.60
CA LYS A 32 15.46 10.66 -12.02
C LYS A 32 16.55 10.00 -12.86
N ALA A 33 16.85 8.73 -12.59
CA ALA A 33 17.66 7.91 -13.48
C ALA A 33 16.73 7.25 -14.52
N CYS A 34 17.06 7.39 -15.80
CA CYS A 34 16.32 6.82 -16.91
C CYS A 34 17.16 5.75 -17.60
N CYS A 35 16.49 4.73 -18.13
CA CYS A 35 17.11 3.70 -18.94
C CYS A 35 17.68 4.31 -20.24
N SER A 36 18.93 4.02 -20.59
CA SER A 36 19.58 4.48 -21.82
C SER A 36 18.91 3.92 -23.07
N GLU A 37 18.31 2.74 -22.99
CA GLU A 37 17.74 2.05 -24.15
C GLU A 37 16.27 2.43 -24.41
N CYS A 38 15.42 2.46 -23.38
CA CYS A 38 13.98 2.65 -23.56
C CYS A 38 13.42 3.94 -22.93
N GLY A 39 14.26 4.74 -22.26
CA GLY A 39 13.86 5.99 -21.59
C GLY A 39 12.96 5.80 -20.35
N ALA A 40 12.68 4.56 -19.93
CA ALA A 40 11.88 4.29 -18.75
C ALA A 40 12.59 4.77 -17.48
N VAL A 41 11.87 5.35 -16.54
CA VAL A 41 12.41 5.74 -15.24
C VAL A 41 12.79 4.48 -14.46
N LEU A 42 14.06 4.36 -14.07
CA LEU A 42 14.60 3.27 -13.29
C LEU A 42 14.34 3.51 -11.79
N TYR A 43 14.74 4.67 -11.32
CA TYR A 43 14.54 5.12 -9.94
C TYR A 43 14.59 6.65 -9.88
N ARG A 44 14.04 7.19 -8.81
CA ARG A 44 14.14 8.61 -8.47
C ARG A 44 14.58 8.75 -7.03
N TYR A 45 15.20 9.86 -6.71
CA TYR A 45 15.57 10.21 -5.36
C TYR A 45 14.82 11.47 -4.92
N ASP A 46 14.07 11.32 -3.84
CA ASP A 46 13.38 12.42 -3.15
C ASP A 46 13.77 12.37 -1.67
N GLY A 47 14.47 13.39 -1.20
CA GLY A 47 14.92 13.50 0.18
C GLY A 47 13.77 13.60 1.19
N LYS A 48 12.59 14.03 0.75
CA LYS A 48 11.37 14.14 1.56
C LYS A 48 10.46 12.90 1.48
N LEU A 49 10.90 11.86 0.79
CA LEU A 49 10.10 10.64 0.60
C LEU A 49 9.64 10.03 1.94
N ALA A 50 10.49 10.06 2.96
CA ALA A 50 10.17 9.53 4.28
C ALA A 50 9.05 10.34 4.96
N GLU A 51 9.07 11.67 4.89
CA GLU A 51 8.06 12.55 5.49
C GLU A 51 6.72 12.44 4.77
N HIS A 52 6.76 12.51 3.42
CA HIS A 52 5.55 12.35 2.60
C HIS A 52 4.95 10.94 2.75
N GLY A 53 5.79 9.90 2.78
CA GLY A 53 5.36 8.53 2.97
C GLY A 53 4.72 8.31 4.33
N LEU A 54 5.26 8.92 5.39
CA LEU A 54 4.67 8.86 6.72
C LEU A 54 3.30 9.55 6.76
N ALA A 55 3.18 10.75 6.20
CA ALA A 55 1.90 11.47 6.15
C ALA A 55 0.84 10.69 5.36
N LEU A 56 1.21 10.13 4.21
CA LEU A 56 0.32 9.32 3.37
C LEU A 56 -0.12 8.03 4.08
N SER A 57 0.80 7.34 4.76
CA SER A 57 0.47 6.09 5.46
C SER A 57 -0.45 6.32 6.66
N ILE A 58 -0.24 7.39 7.43
CA ILE A 58 -1.13 7.77 8.54
C ILE A 58 -2.51 8.17 8.00
N SER A 59 -2.56 8.98 6.93
CA SER A 59 -3.83 9.38 6.30
C SER A 59 -4.61 8.16 5.79
N GLY A 60 -3.94 7.19 5.17
CA GLY A 60 -4.54 5.94 4.73
C GLY A 60 -5.10 5.11 5.89
N PHE A 61 -4.37 5.06 7.00
CA PHE A 61 -4.83 4.35 8.19
C PHE A 61 -6.08 5.01 8.79
N ILE A 62 -6.13 6.35 8.86
CA ILE A 62 -7.31 7.10 9.32
C ILE A 62 -8.51 6.84 8.40
N LEU A 63 -8.32 6.93 7.08
CA LEU A 63 -9.37 6.65 6.11
C LEU A 63 -9.88 5.20 6.20
N PHE A 64 -8.99 4.24 6.44
CA PHE A 64 -9.35 2.84 6.66
C PHE A 64 -10.24 2.67 7.90
N ILE A 65 -9.89 3.32 9.02
CA ILE A 65 -10.73 3.30 10.23
C ILE A 65 -12.10 3.93 9.94
N LEU A 66 -12.15 5.09 9.29
CA LEU A 66 -13.41 5.76 8.93
C LEU A 66 -14.29 4.91 8.01
N ALA A 67 -13.68 4.23 7.02
CA ALA A 67 -14.39 3.36 6.10
C ALA A 67 -15.03 2.15 6.81
N ASN A 68 -14.46 1.67 7.91
CA ASN A 68 -14.96 0.53 8.66
C ASN A 68 -15.86 0.90 9.84
N ALA A 69 -15.70 2.10 10.40
CA ALA A 69 -16.45 2.55 11.59
C ALA A 69 -17.87 3.04 11.26
N PHE A 70 -18.05 3.63 10.07
CA PHE A 70 -19.33 4.22 9.67
C PHE A 70 -20.11 3.33 8.70
N PRO A 71 -21.44 3.52 8.58
CA PRO A 71 -22.23 2.78 7.61
C PRO A 71 -21.84 3.17 6.17
N LEU A 72 -21.63 2.15 5.34
CA LEU A 72 -21.32 2.29 3.93
C LEU A 72 -22.54 2.78 3.15
N VAL A 73 -23.68 2.15 3.43
CA VAL A 73 -24.94 2.41 2.76
C VAL A 73 -26.11 2.23 3.75
N LYS A 74 -27.10 3.09 3.63
CA LYS A 74 -28.42 2.90 4.22
C LYS A 74 -29.37 2.40 3.12
N ILE A 75 -30.08 1.35 3.40
CA ILE A 75 -31.09 0.78 2.50
C ILE A 75 -32.44 0.85 3.19
N GLU A 76 -33.42 1.45 2.51
CA GLU A 76 -34.83 1.43 2.95
C GLU A 76 -35.60 0.40 2.13
N ILE A 77 -36.07 -0.64 2.80
CA ILE A 77 -36.92 -1.69 2.23
C ILE A 77 -38.21 -1.75 3.03
N LEU A 78 -39.34 -1.48 2.40
CA LEU A 78 -40.68 -1.56 3.02
C LEU A 78 -40.83 -0.79 4.34
N GLY A 79 -40.18 0.39 4.45
CA GLY A 79 -40.22 1.22 5.65
C GLY A 79 -39.26 0.80 6.78
N HIS A 80 -38.42 -0.21 6.56
CA HIS A 80 -37.37 -0.59 7.49
C HIS A 80 -36.01 -0.07 7.02
N GLU A 81 -35.37 0.77 7.84
CA GLU A 81 -34.01 1.24 7.58
C GLU A 81 -32.99 0.17 8.02
N GLN A 82 -32.14 -0.24 7.11
CA GLN A 82 -31.01 -1.13 7.42
C GLN A 82 -29.68 -0.44 7.10
N PHE A 83 -28.79 -0.43 8.08
CA PHE A 83 -27.44 0.09 7.93
C PHE A 83 -26.48 -1.04 7.59
N ILE A 84 -25.84 -0.95 6.42
CA ILE A 84 -24.82 -1.91 5.99
C ILE A 84 -23.45 -1.29 6.28
N THR A 85 -22.66 -1.99 7.10
CA THR A 85 -21.26 -1.70 7.36
C THR A 85 -20.39 -2.84 6.85
N ILE A 86 -19.14 -2.55 6.45
CA ILE A 86 -18.22 -3.59 5.96
C ILE A 86 -18.03 -4.73 6.98
N PRO A 87 -17.78 -4.47 8.28
CA PRO A 87 -17.67 -5.55 9.27
C PRO A 87 -18.94 -6.37 9.43
N LYS A 88 -20.12 -5.72 9.36
CA LYS A 88 -21.41 -6.40 9.49
C LYS A 88 -21.68 -7.39 8.35
N THR A 89 -21.18 -7.05 7.14
CA THR A 89 -21.29 -7.94 5.98
C THR A 89 -20.50 -9.23 6.21
N PHE A 90 -19.32 -9.15 6.80
CA PHE A 90 -18.53 -10.34 7.13
C PHE A 90 -19.19 -11.19 8.21
N ILE A 91 -19.73 -10.56 9.26
CA ILE A 91 -20.48 -11.27 10.31
C ILE A 91 -21.68 -12.01 9.69
N GLY A 92 -22.43 -11.37 8.80
CA GLY A 92 -23.55 -11.99 8.09
C GLY A 92 -23.15 -13.19 7.23
N LEU A 93 -21.92 -13.21 6.65
CA LEU A 93 -21.40 -14.40 5.96
C LEU A 93 -21.17 -15.58 6.92
N PHE A 94 -20.68 -15.31 8.12
CA PHE A 94 -20.51 -16.33 9.16
C PHE A 94 -21.85 -16.86 9.68
N GLU A 95 -22.83 -15.98 9.93
CA GLU A 95 -24.18 -16.36 10.33
C GLU A 95 -24.91 -17.17 9.25
N GLY A 96 -24.66 -16.87 7.96
CA GLY A 96 -25.17 -17.61 6.81
C GLY A 96 -24.53 -18.98 6.58
N GLY A 97 -23.56 -19.40 7.41
CA GLY A 97 -22.89 -20.70 7.31
C GLY A 97 -21.72 -20.74 6.30
N PHE A 98 -21.40 -19.63 5.64
CA PHE A 98 -20.31 -19.53 4.66
C PHE A 98 -18.97 -19.22 5.33
N TYR A 99 -18.55 -20.03 6.30
CA TYR A 99 -17.39 -19.80 7.14
C TYR A 99 -16.10 -19.64 6.36
N LEU A 100 -15.83 -20.53 5.38
CA LEU A 100 -14.60 -20.49 4.59
C LEU A 100 -14.51 -19.22 3.74
N VAL A 101 -15.59 -18.84 3.08
CA VAL A 101 -15.66 -17.63 2.25
C VAL A 101 -15.54 -16.38 3.11
N GLY A 102 -16.26 -16.33 4.25
CA GLY A 102 -16.21 -15.25 5.21
C GLY A 102 -14.80 -15.03 5.76
N LEU A 103 -14.07 -16.11 6.09
CA LEU A 103 -12.71 -16.05 6.60
C LEU A 103 -11.73 -15.51 5.52
N ILE A 104 -11.79 -16.04 4.30
CA ILE A 104 -10.92 -15.59 3.19
C ILE A 104 -11.20 -14.12 2.87
N CYS A 105 -12.47 -13.72 2.74
CA CYS A 105 -12.84 -12.34 2.46
C CYS A 105 -12.39 -11.39 3.57
N THR A 106 -12.59 -11.74 4.83
CA THR A 106 -12.15 -10.93 5.97
C THR A 106 -10.64 -10.76 5.95
N PHE A 107 -9.91 -11.82 5.68
CA PHE A 107 -8.45 -11.78 5.64
C PHE A 107 -7.93 -10.90 4.50
N LEU A 108 -8.45 -11.09 3.28
CA LEU A 108 -8.00 -10.34 2.09
C LEU A 108 -8.40 -8.87 2.12
N ILE A 109 -9.60 -8.56 2.61
CA ILE A 109 -10.19 -7.21 2.50
C ILE A 109 -9.89 -6.36 3.72
N PHE A 110 -9.75 -6.98 4.91
CA PHE A 110 -9.54 -6.26 6.15
C PHE A 110 -8.10 -6.38 6.66
N VAL A 111 -7.58 -7.61 6.78
CA VAL A 111 -6.27 -7.84 7.41
C VAL A 111 -5.12 -7.40 6.52
N PHE A 112 -5.16 -7.69 5.23
CA PHE A 112 -4.07 -7.32 4.31
C PHE A 112 -3.87 -5.80 4.17
N PRO A 113 -4.89 -4.99 3.85
CA PRO A 113 -4.70 -3.54 3.77
C PRO A 113 -4.24 -2.93 5.08
N LEU A 114 -4.78 -3.42 6.21
CA LEU A 114 -4.37 -2.97 7.53
C LEU A 114 -2.88 -3.26 7.78
N MET A 115 -2.42 -4.49 7.46
CA MET A 115 -1.01 -4.85 7.61
C MET A 115 -0.09 -4.02 6.70
N VAL A 116 -0.50 -3.74 5.46
CA VAL A 116 0.26 -2.92 4.52
C VAL A 116 0.44 -1.50 5.07
N PHE A 117 -0.65 -0.83 5.46
CA PHE A 117 -0.57 0.54 5.98
C PHE A 117 0.15 0.64 7.33
N LEU A 118 -0.04 -0.36 8.21
CA LEU A 118 0.70 -0.45 9.47
C LEU A 118 2.20 -0.61 9.21
N SER A 119 2.57 -1.50 8.29
CA SER A 119 3.97 -1.72 7.91
C SER A 119 4.62 -0.48 7.31
N TYR A 120 3.91 0.25 6.44
CA TYR A 120 4.38 1.54 5.90
C TYR A 120 4.52 2.58 7.01
N SER A 121 3.54 2.72 7.90
CA SER A 121 3.59 3.69 9.01
C SER A 121 4.79 3.44 9.92
N VAL A 122 5.02 2.17 10.32
CA VAL A 122 6.16 1.79 11.15
C VAL A 122 7.47 1.98 10.39
N LEU A 123 7.55 1.60 9.11
CA LEU A 123 8.72 1.76 8.27
C LEU A 123 9.15 3.23 8.18
N PHE A 124 8.24 4.12 7.82
CA PHE A 124 8.53 5.54 7.67
C PHE A 124 8.82 6.22 9.01
N ALA A 125 8.15 5.81 10.10
CA ALA A 125 8.46 6.29 11.44
C ALA A 125 9.89 5.89 11.86
N LEU A 126 10.31 4.66 11.60
CA LEU A 126 11.67 4.18 11.91
C LEU A 126 12.73 4.86 11.03
N LEU A 127 12.44 5.07 9.74
CA LEU A 127 13.32 5.81 8.83
C LEU A 127 13.49 7.27 9.30
N HIS A 128 12.42 7.91 9.74
CA HIS A 128 12.47 9.27 10.28
C HIS A 128 13.28 9.34 11.58
N MET A 129 13.14 8.33 12.46
CA MET A 129 13.89 8.25 13.72
C MET A 129 15.32 7.75 13.53
N LYS A 130 15.74 7.31 12.35
CA LYS A 130 17.06 6.74 12.01
C LYS A 130 17.49 5.61 12.96
N LYS A 131 16.54 4.80 13.41
CA LYS A 131 16.79 3.73 14.41
C LYS A 131 16.45 2.36 13.86
N LYS A 132 17.09 1.31 14.43
CA LYS A 132 16.73 -0.10 14.23
C LYS A 132 16.80 -0.57 12.77
N GLU A 133 17.95 -0.41 12.12
CA GLU A 133 18.19 -0.85 10.74
C GLU A 133 17.69 -2.28 10.43
N LYS A 134 17.86 -3.20 11.37
CA LYS A 134 17.46 -4.61 11.23
C LYS A 134 15.96 -4.76 11.05
N ILE A 135 15.14 -4.01 11.81
CA ILE A 135 13.68 -4.04 11.72
C ILE A 135 13.21 -3.42 10.38
N ILE A 136 13.87 -2.37 9.92
CA ILE A 136 13.58 -1.75 8.61
C ILE A 136 13.79 -2.77 7.48
N LYS A 137 14.86 -3.56 7.54
CA LYS A 137 15.11 -4.62 6.56
C LYS A 137 13.99 -5.68 6.58
N GLU A 138 13.61 -6.16 7.75
CA GLU A 138 12.53 -7.14 7.91
C GLU A 138 11.18 -6.60 7.42
N LEU A 139 10.86 -5.33 7.70
CA LEU A 139 9.64 -4.69 7.23
C LEU A 139 9.61 -4.52 5.71
N LEU A 140 10.74 -4.16 5.09
CA LEU A 140 10.84 -4.06 3.62
C LEU A 140 10.62 -5.42 2.96
N ILE A 141 11.19 -6.49 3.52
CA ILE A 141 10.98 -7.86 3.06
C ILE A 141 9.50 -8.25 3.22
N LEU A 142 8.93 -8.03 4.40
CA LEU A 142 7.51 -8.30 4.67
C LEU A 142 6.61 -7.57 3.67
N LEU A 143 6.87 -6.30 3.43
CA LEU A 143 6.11 -5.47 2.51
C LEU A 143 6.19 -6.00 1.08
N SER A 144 7.37 -6.47 0.64
CA SER A 144 7.54 -7.08 -0.70
C SER A 144 6.71 -8.36 -0.88
N TYR A 145 6.47 -9.12 0.18
CA TYR A 145 5.63 -10.31 0.14
C TYR A 145 4.13 -10.00 0.21
N ILE A 146 3.73 -8.99 0.99
CA ILE A 146 2.31 -8.67 1.22
C ILE A 146 1.73 -7.83 0.09
N MET A 147 2.52 -6.91 -0.49
CA MET A 147 2.05 -5.96 -1.50
C MET A 147 1.38 -6.61 -2.73
N PRO A 148 1.86 -7.74 -3.30
CA PRO A 148 1.18 -8.41 -4.42
C PRO A 148 -0.19 -8.98 -4.07
N TRP A 149 -0.50 -9.19 -2.80
CA TRP A 149 -1.76 -9.76 -2.30
C TRP A 149 -2.80 -8.69 -1.95
N SER A 150 -2.40 -7.41 -1.94
CA SER A 150 -3.33 -6.30 -1.71
C SER A 150 -4.16 -6.07 -2.98
N MET A 151 -5.40 -6.55 -2.95
CA MET A 151 -6.38 -6.46 -4.05
C MET A 151 -7.54 -5.52 -3.67
N SER A 152 -7.29 -4.48 -2.88
CA SER A 152 -8.32 -3.54 -2.41
C SER A 152 -9.03 -2.81 -3.55
N ASP A 153 -8.34 -2.56 -4.64
CA ASP A 153 -8.88 -1.95 -5.86
C ASP A 153 -9.98 -2.82 -6.50
N ILE A 154 -9.75 -4.12 -6.62
CA ILE A 154 -10.74 -5.09 -7.15
C ILE A 154 -11.95 -5.17 -6.22
N PHE A 155 -11.72 -5.19 -4.90
CA PHE A 155 -12.80 -5.17 -3.91
C PHE A 155 -13.65 -3.91 -4.03
N PHE A 156 -13.03 -2.74 -4.17
CA PHE A 156 -13.75 -1.48 -4.36
C PHE A 156 -14.63 -1.49 -5.61
N VAL A 157 -14.08 -1.96 -6.75
CA VAL A 157 -14.85 -2.10 -7.99
C VAL A 157 -16.03 -3.06 -7.79
N SER A 158 -15.84 -4.15 -7.06
CA SER A 158 -16.91 -5.12 -6.74
C SER A 158 -18.04 -4.49 -5.92
N ILE A 159 -17.71 -3.68 -4.91
CA ILE A 159 -18.70 -2.91 -4.13
C ILE A 159 -19.44 -1.94 -5.03
N LEU A 160 -18.74 -1.19 -5.88
CA LEU A 160 -19.36 -0.23 -6.78
C LEU A 160 -20.38 -0.89 -7.72
N VAL A 161 -20.03 -2.03 -8.31
CA VAL A 161 -20.92 -2.83 -9.16
C VAL A 161 -22.13 -3.34 -8.38
N ALA A 162 -21.93 -3.81 -7.14
CA ALA A 162 -23.01 -4.25 -6.27
C ALA A 162 -23.98 -3.11 -5.94
N LEU A 163 -23.47 -1.91 -5.65
CA LEU A 163 -24.30 -0.73 -5.39
C LEU A 163 -25.10 -0.31 -6.61
N ILE A 164 -24.49 -0.30 -7.80
CA ILE A 164 -25.21 0.04 -9.05
C ILE A 164 -26.38 -0.93 -9.27
N LYS A 165 -26.20 -2.22 -9.01
CA LYS A 165 -27.28 -3.20 -9.12
C LYS A 165 -28.41 -2.98 -8.11
N LEU A 166 -28.07 -2.52 -6.91
CA LEU A 166 -29.06 -2.27 -5.84
C LEU A 166 -29.92 -1.01 -6.10
N ILE A 167 -29.41 0.00 -6.82
CA ILE A 167 -30.15 1.24 -7.13
C ILE A 167 -31.49 0.97 -7.83
N GLY A 168 -31.60 -0.13 -8.57
CA GLY A 168 -32.86 -0.51 -9.23
C GLY A 168 -33.90 -1.18 -8.33
N TYR A 169 -33.54 -1.63 -7.11
CA TYR A 169 -34.38 -2.42 -6.24
C TYR A 169 -34.75 -1.73 -4.92
N ALA A 170 -33.97 -0.75 -4.47
CA ALA A 170 -34.16 -0.09 -3.18
C ALA A 170 -33.75 1.37 -3.22
N GLN A 171 -34.31 2.19 -2.32
CA GLN A 171 -33.80 3.54 -2.10
C GLN A 171 -32.48 3.46 -1.34
N ILE A 172 -31.41 3.92 -1.97
CA ILE A 172 -30.05 3.83 -1.43
C ILE A 172 -29.59 5.23 -1.05
N HIS A 173 -29.21 5.37 0.22
CA HIS A 173 -28.52 6.56 0.73
C HIS A 173 -27.03 6.21 0.98
N ILE A 174 -26.15 6.87 0.23
CA ILE A 174 -24.70 6.69 0.35
C ILE A 174 -24.23 7.26 1.68
N GLY A 175 -23.53 6.45 2.47
CA GLY A 175 -22.98 6.85 3.76
C GLY A 175 -21.60 7.53 3.64
N VAL A 176 -21.14 8.12 4.76
CA VAL A 176 -19.82 8.77 4.84
C VAL A 176 -18.68 7.77 4.61
N SER A 177 -18.85 6.52 5.05
CA SER A 177 -17.87 5.45 4.88
C SER A 177 -17.55 5.17 3.40
N PHE A 178 -18.50 5.34 2.49
CA PHE A 178 -18.28 5.16 1.06
C PHE A 178 -17.24 6.16 0.52
N TRP A 179 -17.34 7.43 0.89
CA TRP A 179 -16.39 8.46 0.50
C TRP A 179 -15.01 8.24 1.13
N ALA A 180 -14.98 7.78 2.39
CA ALA A 180 -13.74 7.40 3.05
C ALA A 180 -13.07 6.21 2.35
N LEU A 181 -13.86 5.23 1.88
CA LEU A 181 -13.37 4.08 1.11
C LEU A 181 -12.79 4.49 -0.24
N ILE A 182 -13.45 5.41 -0.97
CA ILE A 182 -12.89 5.98 -2.22
C ILE A 182 -11.54 6.63 -1.95
N GLY A 183 -11.47 7.52 -0.95
CA GLY A 183 -10.23 8.19 -0.56
C GLY A 183 -9.12 7.19 -0.20
N PHE A 184 -9.47 6.15 0.55
CA PHE A 184 -8.57 5.07 0.93
C PHE A 184 -7.98 4.35 -0.28
N VAL A 185 -8.82 3.90 -1.23
CA VAL A 185 -8.38 3.17 -2.43
C VAL A 185 -7.53 4.06 -3.34
N VAL A 186 -7.93 5.32 -3.55
CA VAL A 186 -7.12 6.27 -4.33
C VAL A 186 -5.74 6.46 -3.71
N LEU A 187 -5.68 6.58 -2.39
CA LEU A 187 -4.42 6.75 -1.66
C LEU A 187 -3.57 5.47 -1.70
N GLU A 188 -4.18 4.29 -1.59
CA GLU A 188 -3.50 3.00 -1.74
C GLU A 188 -2.90 2.84 -3.14
N LEU A 189 -3.66 3.14 -4.19
CA LEU A 189 -3.17 3.12 -5.57
C LEU A 189 -2.03 4.12 -5.78
N TYR A 190 -2.12 5.30 -5.17
CA TYR A 190 -1.06 6.31 -5.23
C TYR A 190 0.22 5.82 -4.57
N ILE A 191 0.13 5.23 -3.37
CA ILE A 191 1.27 4.67 -2.66
C ILE A 191 1.90 3.53 -3.47
N THR A 192 1.09 2.58 -3.95
CA THR A 192 1.55 1.41 -4.71
C THR A 192 2.25 1.81 -6.01
N LYS A 193 1.78 2.87 -6.68
CA LYS A 193 2.40 3.37 -7.93
C LYS A 193 3.66 4.20 -7.71
N ASN A 194 3.71 5.01 -6.66
CA ASN A 194 4.79 5.98 -6.46
C ASN A 194 5.86 5.50 -5.48
N LEU A 195 5.54 4.59 -4.55
CA LEU A 195 6.50 4.06 -3.58
C LEU A 195 6.99 2.68 -4.04
N HIS A 196 8.00 2.67 -4.90
CA HIS A 196 8.64 1.42 -5.27
C HIS A 196 9.54 0.92 -4.13
N ILE A 197 9.46 -0.37 -3.83
CA ILE A 197 10.27 -1.04 -2.78
C ILE A 197 11.76 -0.76 -2.99
N TYR A 198 12.21 -0.68 -4.25
CA TYR A 198 13.58 -0.34 -4.58
C TYR A 198 14.00 1.07 -4.10
N GLU A 199 13.13 2.08 -4.25
CA GLU A 199 13.39 3.44 -3.77
C GLU A 199 13.52 3.48 -2.24
N LEU A 200 12.73 2.66 -1.53
CA LEU A 200 12.80 2.52 -0.07
C LEU A 200 14.10 1.84 0.38
N TRP A 201 14.58 0.84 -0.36
CA TRP A 201 15.88 0.23 -0.11
C TRP A 201 17.03 1.22 -0.31
N MET A 202 16.99 2.02 -1.38
CA MET A 202 17.97 3.07 -1.61
C MET A 202 17.95 4.14 -0.52
N LEU A 203 16.76 4.56 -0.09
CA LEU A 203 16.61 5.54 0.98
C LEU A 203 17.22 5.00 2.28
N LYS A 204 16.95 3.74 2.63
CA LYS A 204 17.57 3.05 3.76
C LYS A 204 19.10 3.09 3.66
N LYS A 205 19.67 2.61 2.53
CA LYS A 205 21.12 2.53 2.31
C LYS A 205 21.79 3.89 2.51
N ARG A 206 21.21 4.96 1.97
CA ARG A 206 21.77 6.32 2.10
C ARG A 206 21.66 6.90 3.51
N ILE A 207 20.55 6.68 4.23
CA ILE A 207 20.37 7.19 5.60
C ILE A 207 21.44 6.57 6.51
N PHE A 208 21.64 5.26 6.44
CA PHE A 208 22.58 4.56 7.33
C PHE A 208 24.05 4.69 6.89
N GLN A 209 24.34 4.86 5.60
CA GLN A 209 25.71 5.16 5.13
C GLN A 209 26.17 6.55 5.56
N ARG A 210 25.30 7.58 5.52
CA ARG A 210 25.63 8.92 6.05
C ARG A 210 25.92 8.86 7.54
N GLU A 211 25.16 8.12 8.31
CA GLU A 211 25.35 8.00 9.76
C GLU A 211 26.66 7.29 10.12
N ASN A 212 27.09 6.29 9.35
CA ASN A 212 28.40 5.64 9.54
C ASN A 212 29.58 6.55 9.18
N ASN A 213 29.44 7.40 8.15
CA ASN A 213 30.50 8.38 7.78
C ASN A 213 30.62 9.52 8.78
N ASP A 214 29.52 9.92 9.45
CA ASP A 214 29.51 11.00 10.45
C ASP A 214 30.04 10.53 11.83
N ARG A 215 30.17 9.21 12.05
CA ARG A 215 30.68 8.61 13.29
C ARG A 215 32.14 8.15 13.22
N GLY A 216 32.76 8.16 12.06
CA GLY A 216 34.18 7.81 11.83
C GLY A 216 35.05 9.03 11.61
#